data_a4cad6fa22f7dec8924cf2c1b7f1d68e
#
_entry.id   a4cad6fa22f7dec8924cf2c1b7f1d68e
#
_cell.length_a   1.000
_cell.length_b   1.000
_cell.length_c   1.000
_cell.angle_alpha   90.00
_cell.angle_beta   90.00
_cell.angle_gamma   90.00
#
_symmetry.space_group_name_H-M   'P 1'
#
loop_
_entity.id
_entity.type
_entity.pdbx_description
1 polymer ?
#
loop_
_entity_poly.entity_id
_entity_poly.type
_entity_poly.pdbx_seq_one_letter_code
_entity_poly.pdbx_strand_id
1 'polypeptide(L)'
;MTIDHESVPRSADVLAGTGRHGNHHGAGLLDRPNSRALPTRTYAGVGRHRGRLHSRVALPLALATADTLAVALAAAVTAPAATRPVATALLLLPALLPLNLAGGLYRSRLSLSALDEFPALAARAAVATAFAVTVDACLTGHWTDLGAMGPLRLLSLLLLMLPLAALGRAYVHHLTRRARRRRPSPVLILGAGELGQRIAGVLTARPEYGLRPVGYLDADPVLLPPGGPLPVLGGREVLGRVLRRYRVHHVLATGGAADDADTLAAMRHAARLGCQVWLLPGLREFDSVQGTGDHLWGFPCLRLGAPAMRRHGWAVKRGFDIAAAGLGLLLISPLLAACALAVRWETGPGVLFRQQRTGLDGRVFTLLKFRTLRPSNEHESATRWNIAQDHRMGTVGKFLRKASLDELPQLWNVLRGDMSLVGPRPERPYFVMRFGQAYPEYVDRHRVPSGLTGLAQVSGLRGDTSIEDRARFDNRYIEGWTLWQDAKILLRTAALVVRPDGS
;
A
#
# COMPACT_ATOMS: atom_id res chain seq x y z
N MET A 1 10.52 -7.22 39.64
CA MET A 1 10.20 -8.27 38.68
C MET A 1 10.79 -7.82 37.37
N THR A 2 12.04 -8.16 37.16
CA THR A 2 12.89 -7.71 36.04
C THR A 2 12.59 -8.58 34.86
N ILE A 3 12.09 -7.98 33.78
CA ILE A 3 11.86 -8.67 32.50
C ILE A 3 13.18 -8.67 31.76
N ASP A 4 13.80 -9.84 31.66
CA ASP A 4 14.95 -10.06 30.79
C ASP A 4 14.57 -9.76 29.34
N HIS A 5 15.16 -8.71 28.79
CA HIS A 5 15.16 -8.45 27.36
C HIS A 5 16.07 -9.48 26.69
N GLU A 6 15.50 -10.55 26.15
CA GLU A 6 16.17 -11.38 25.16
C GLU A 6 16.65 -10.49 24.02
N SER A 7 17.95 -10.44 23.85
CA SER A 7 18.65 -9.59 22.89
C SER A 7 18.32 -10.02 21.47
N VAL A 8 17.49 -9.22 20.79
CA VAL A 8 17.28 -9.32 19.33
C VAL A 8 18.65 -9.22 18.65
N PRO A 9 19.06 -10.20 17.82
CA PRO A 9 20.38 -10.19 17.20
C PRO A 9 20.57 -8.96 16.32
N ARG A 10 21.62 -8.20 16.56
CA ARG A 10 22.01 -7.04 15.76
C ARG A 10 22.46 -7.51 14.38
N SER A 11 22.34 -6.67 13.36
CA SER A 11 22.75 -6.99 11.99
C SER A 11 24.20 -7.50 11.85
N ALA A 12 25.08 -7.17 12.81
CA ALA A 12 26.44 -7.67 12.90
C ALA A 12 26.51 -9.16 13.25
N ASP A 13 25.60 -9.68 14.07
CA ASP A 13 25.61 -11.06 14.54
C ASP A 13 25.24 -12.05 13.42
N VAL A 14 24.36 -11.64 12.51
CA VAL A 14 24.00 -12.43 11.32
C VAL A 14 25.18 -12.53 10.33
N LEU A 15 26.10 -11.55 10.36
CA LEU A 15 27.28 -11.52 9.50
C LEU A 15 28.47 -12.30 10.08
N ALA A 16 28.51 -12.47 11.41
CA ALA A 16 29.63 -13.12 12.11
C ALA A 16 29.50 -14.67 12.20
N GLY A 17 28.27 -15.20 12.12
CA GLY A 17 27.98 -16.62 12.36
C GLY A 17 28.46 -17.64 11.30
N THR A 18 29.20 -17.22 10.26
CA THR A 18 29.67 -18.13 9.18
C THR A 18 31.19 -18.30 9.11
N GLY A 19 31.93 -17.91 10.17
CA GLY A 19 33.39 -17.86 10.17
C GLY A 19 34.13 -18.91 11.00
N ARG A 20 33.52 -20.02 11.41
CA ARG A 20 34.24 -21.12 12.08
C ARG A 20 33.75 -22.47 11.59
N HIS A 21 34.46 -23.04 10.63
CA HIS A 21 34.89 -24.45 10.57
C HIS A 21 35.70 -24.72 9.31
N GLY A 22 36.91 -25.30 9.54
CA GLY A 22 37.57 -26.25 8.67
C GLY A 22 38.60 -25.71 7.69
N ASN A 23 39.90 -25.62 8.16
CA ASN A 23 41.05 -25.79 7.30
C ASN A 23 41.00 -27.18 6.66
N HIS A 24 40.87 -27.27 5.36
CA HIS A 24 41.52 -28.36 4.58
C HIS A 24 41.89 -27.84 3.19
N HIS A 25 43.16 -28.14 2.85
CA HIS A 25 43.84 -27.91 1.56
C HIS A 25 43.07 -28.47 0.38
N GLY A 26 43.01 -27.76 -0.72
CA GLY A 26 42.55 -28.21 -2.03
C GLY A 26 42.61 -27.08 -3.02
N ALA A 27 43.75 -26.95 -3.73
CA ALA A 27 43.89 -26.08 -4.89
C ALA A 27 43.00 -26.60 -6.03
N GLY A 28 42.31 -25.67 -6.71
CA GLY A 28 41.76 -26.03 -8.01
C GLY A 28 40.41 -25.37 -8.31
N LEU A 29 40.38 -24.59 -9.40
CA LEU A 29 39.23 -24.09 -10.14
C LEU A 29 38.56 -22.86 -9.58
N LEU A 30 39.04 -21.72 -10.07
CA LEU A 30 38.31 -20.47 -10.17
C LEU A 30 37.03 -20.67 -11.00
N ASP A 31 35.98 -21.16 -10.35
CA ASP A 31 34.66 -21.18 -10.92
C ASP A 31 34.11 -19.76 -10.92
N ARG A 32 33.88 -19.24 -12.12
CA ARG A 32 33.19 -17.97 -12.34
C ARG A 32 31.88 -17.99 -11.54
N PRO A 33 31.52 -16.94 -10.76
CA PRO A 33 30.25 -16.91 -10.09
C PRO A 33 29.16 -16.97 -11.17
N ASN A 34 28.59 -18.16 -11.31
CA ASN A 34 27.42 -18.39 -12.11
C ASN A 34 26.34 -17.42 -11.59
N SER A 35 26.07 -16.38 -12.36
CA SER A 35 25.00 -15.43 -12.12
C SER A 35 23.65 -16.13 -12.32
N ARG A 36 23.38 -17.14 -11.48
CA ARG A 36 22.02 -17.60 -11.29
C ARG A 36 21.28 -16.43 -10.66
N ALA A 37 20.74 -15.55 -11.51
CA ALA A 37 19.66 -14.65 -11.14
C ALA A 37 18.74 -15.44 -10.20
N LEU A 38 18.40 -14.83 -9.05
CA LEU A 38 17.28 -15.30 -8.23
C LEU A 38 16.21 -15.77 -9.21
N PRO A 39 15.62 -16.97 -9.05
CA PRO A 39 14.62 -17.41 -9.99
C PRO A 39 13.61 -16.29 -10.10
N THR A 40 13.74 -15.50 -11.14
CA THR A 40 12.72 -14.55 -11.58
C THR A 40 11.59 -15.46 -11.99
N ARG A 41 10.83 -15.92 -10.98
CA ARG A 41 9.48 -16.36 -11.23
C ARG A 41 8.82 -15.13 -11.82
N THR A 42 8.92 -15.02 -13.11
CA THR A 42 8.10 -14.13 -13.92
C THR A 42 6.68 -14.44 -13.48
N TYR A 43 6.17 -13.64 -12.56
CA TYR A 43 4.78 -13.64 -12.20
C TYR A 43 4.05 -13.10 -13.44
N ALA A 44 3.95 -13.96 -14.47
CA ALA A 44 3.04 -13.74 -15.57
C ALA A 44 1.68 -13.52 -14.90
N GLY A 45 1.27 -12.27 -14.85
CA GLY A 45 0.06 -11.86 -14.19
C GLY A 45 -1.05 -12.77 -14.65
N VAL A 46 -1.79 -13.34 -13.71
CA VAL A 46 -3.06 -14.02 -14.01
C VAL A 46 -3.78 -13.08 -14.95
N GLY A 47 -3.94 -13.49 -16.20
CA GLY A 47 -4.28 -12.66 -17.35
C GLY A 47 -5.28 -11.56 -16.98
N ARG A 48 -4.97 -10.33 -17.36
CA ARG A 48 -5.85 -9.16 -17.19
C ARG A 48 -7.15 -9.45 -17.90
N HIS A 49 -8.11 -10.09 -17.23
CA HIS A 49 -9.44 -10.26 -17.77
C HIS A 49 -10.11 -8.89 -17.88
N ARG A 50 -10.29 -8.41 -19.11
CA ARG A 50 -11.00 -7.17 -19.47
C ARG A 50 -12.36 -7.03 -18.77
N GLY A 51 -13.04 -8.13 -18.45
CA GLY A 51 -14.32 -8.13 -17.72
C GLY A 51 -14.26 -7.65 -16.26
N ARG A 52 -13.08 -7.57 -15.61
CA ARG A 52 -12.92 -7.12 -14.22
C ARG A 52 -12.87 -5.62 -14.04
N LEU A 53 -12.43 -4.85 -15.04
CA LEU A 53 -12.47 -3.39 -14.95
C LEU A 53 -13.93 -2.91 -14.85
N HIS A 54 -14.83 -3.48 -15.62
CA HIS A 54 -16.25 -3.09 -15.62
C HIS A 54 -16.92 -3.29 -14.26
N SER A 55 -16.71 -4.42 -13.56
CA SER A 55 -17.37 -4.66 -12.28
C SER A 55 -16.79 -3.85 -11.12
N ARG A 56 -15.50 -3.48 -11.19
CA ARG A 56 -14.84 -2.67 -10.14
C ARG A 56 -15.15 -1.18 -10.23
N VAL A 57 -15.47 -0.69 -11.41
CA VAL A 57 -15.80 0.72 -11.65
C VAL A 57 -17.32 0.92 -11.64
N ALA A 58 -18.09 -0.10 -11.99
CA ALA A 58 -19.55 0.01 -12.14
C ALA A 58 -20.27 0.41 -10.83
N LEU A 59 -19.95 -0.21 -9.69
CA LEU A 59 -20.61 0.13 -8.43
C LEU A 59 -20.25 1.54 -7.93
N PRO A 60 -18.96 1.95 -7.86
CA PRO A 60 -18.60 3.33 -7.51
C PRO A 60 -19.28 4.36 -8.42
N LEU A 61 -19.31 4.11 -9.72
CA LEU A 61 -19.95 5.01 -10.68
C LEU A 61 -21.46 5.07 -10.48
N ALA A 62 -22.13 3.93 -10.29
CA ALA A 62 -23.57 3.88 -10.05
C ALA A 62 -23.98 4.61 -8.75
N LEU A 63 -23.16 4.52 -7.68
CA LEU A 63 -23.40 5.26 -6.44
C LEU A 63 -23.16 6.76 -6.62
N ALA A 64 -22.13 7.15 -7.35
CA ALA A 64 -21.86 8.56 -7.65
C ALA A 64 -22.97 9.15 -8.54
N THR A 65 -23.48 8.39 -9.52
CA THR A 65 -24.62 8.84 -10.34
C THR A 65 -25.89 8.95 -9.51
N ALA A 66 -26.15 8.04 -8.56
CA ALA A 66 -27.29 8.14 -7.65
C ALA A 66 -27.21 9.42 -6.80
N ASP A 67 -26.04 9.73 -6.23
CA ASP A 67 -25.83 10.96 -5.45
C ASP A 67 -25.99 12.22 -6.32
N THR A 68 -25.45 12.20 -7.54
CA THR A 68 -25.60 13.30 -8.51
C THR A 68 -27.06 13.56 -8.87
N LEU A 69 -27.82 12.50 -9.15
CA LEU A 69 -29.26 12.61 -9.45
C LEU A 69 -30.05 13.11 -8.25
N ALA A 70 -29.72 12.68 -7.04
CA ALA A 70 -30.36 13.16 -5.82
C ALA A 70 -30.14 14.66 -5.63
N VAL A 71 -28.93 15.16 -5.84
CA VAL A 71 -28.60 16.60 -5.78
C VAL A 71 -29.37 17.36 -6.87
N ALA A 72 -29.34 16.86 -8.11
CA ALA A 72 -30.00 17.53 -9.23
C ALA A 72 -31.53 17.63 -9.05
N LEU A 73 -32.17 16.56 -8.60
CA LEU A 73 -33.61 16.53 -8.33
C LEU A 73 -33.97 17.44 -7.14
N ALA A 74 -33.23 17.38 -6.05
CA ALA A 74 -33.44 18.24 -4.91
C ALA A 74 -33.28 19.72 -5.28
N ALA A 75 -32.24 20.06 -6.04
CA ALA A 75 -32.03 21.42 -6.52
C ALA A 75 -33.15 21.89 -7.47
N ALA A 76 -33.64 21.02 -8.34
CA ALA A 76 -34.74 21.36 -9.26
C ALA A 76 -36.06 21.68 -8.55
N VAL A 77 -36.32 20.96 -7.42
CA VAL A 77 -37.55 21.16 -6.63
C VAL A 77 -37.44 22.35 -5.71
N THR A 78 -36.26 22.61 -5.12
CA THR A 78 -36.08 23.66 -4.10
C THR A 78 -35.65 25.00 -4.67
N ALA A 79 -35.17 25.06 -5.91
CA ALA A 79 -34.77 26.31 -6.55
C ALA A 79 -36.00 27.09 -7.07
N PRO A 80 -36.10 28.41 -6.81
CA PRO A 80 -37.09 29.22 -7.45
C PRO A 80 -36.88 29.29 -8.97
N ALA A 81 -37.91 29.59 -9.71
CA ALA A 81 -37.87 29.72 -11.18
C ALA A 81 -36.80 30.74 -11.67
N ALA A 82 -36.49 31.74 -10.86
CA ALA A 82 -35.46 32.78 -11.10
C ALA A 82 -34.03 32.34 -10.82
N THR A 83 -33.80 31.32 -9.95
CA THR A 83 -32.48 30.82 -9.62
C THR A 83 -32.20 29.52 -10.36
N ARG A 84 -31.16 29.48 -11.15
CA ARG A 84 -30.81 28.33 -11.96
C ARG A 84 -30.48 27.12 -11.08
N PRO A 85 -31.28 26.03 -11.06
CA PRO A 85 -30.99 24.82 -10.23
C PRO A 85 -29.63 24.21 -10.58
N VAL A 86 -29.13 24.50 -11.78
CA VAL A 86 -27.81 24.13 -12.24
C VAL A 86 -26.70 24.77 -11.39
N ALA A 87 -26.87 26.05 -10.95
CA ALA A 87 -25.86 26.73 -10.15
C ALA A 87 -25.70 26.07 -8.77
N THR A 88 -26.80 25.69 -8.11
CA THR A 88 -26.75 24.97 -6.83
C THR A 88 -26.04 23.62 -6.95
N ALA A 89 -26.36 22.87 -8.02
CA ALA A 89 -25.71 21.58 -8.28
C ALA A 89 -24.20 21.75 -8.61
N LEU A 90 -23.84 22.77 -9.39
CA LEU A 90 -22.44 23.09 -9.73
C LEU A 90 -21.60 23.47 -8.51
N LEU A 91 -22.18 24.06 -7.47
CA LEU A 91 -21.49 24.40 -6.23
C LEU A 91 -21.38 23.20 -5.28
N LEU A 92 -22.42 22.35 -5.23
CA LEU A 92 -22.50 21.24 -4.28
C LEU A 92 -21.70 19.99 -4.72
N LEU A 93 -21.81 19.59 -5.98
CA LEU A 93 -21.21 18.35 -6.49
C LEU A 93 -19.69 18.32 -6.42
N PRO A 94 -18.94 19.41 -6.71
CA PRO A 94 -17.49 19.43 -6.59
C PRO A 94 -16.98 19.19 -5.16
N ALA A 95 -17.80 19.50 -4.14
CA ALA A 95 -17.47 19.22 -2.75
C ALA A 95 -17.97 17.84 -2.31
N LEU A 96 -19.22 17.48 -2.60
CA LEU A 96 -19.86 16.25 -2.12
C LEU A 96 -19.21 14.98 -2.68
N LEU A 97 -18.96 14.93 -3.99
CA LEU A 97 -18.41 13.71 -4.61
C LEU A 97 -17.00 13.38 -4.13
N PRO A 98 -16.03 14.33 -4.06
CA PRO A 98 -14.72 14.06 -3.47
C PRO A 98 -14.77 13.69 -1.98
N LEU A 99 -15.64 14.32 -1.19
CA LEU A 99 -15.83 13.98 0.22
C LEU A 99 -16.33 12.54 0.38
N ASN A 100 -17.32 12.12 -0.42
CA ASN A 100 -17.83 10.75 -0.42
C ASN A 100 -16.78 9.75 -0.89
N LEU A 101 -15.98 10.11 -1.91
CA LEU A 101 -14.89 9.28 -2.42
C LEU A 101 -13.77 9.12 -1.38
N ALA A 102 -13.30 10.21 -0.77
CA ALA A 102 -12.26 10.22 0.24
C ALA A 102 -12.69 9.44 1.49
N GLY A 103 -13.94 9.60 1.90
CA GLY A 103 -14.51 8.86 3.02
C GLY A 103 -14.93 7.43 2.72
N GLY A 104 -14.71 6.93 1.50
CA GLY A 104 -14.88 5.53 1.15
C GLY A 104 -16.33 5.07 0.96
N LEU A 105 -17.31 6.01 0.79
CA LEU A 105 -18.71 5.66 0.52
C LEU A 105 -18.94 5.02 -0.85
N TYR A 106 -17.97 5.15 -1.78
CA TYR A 106 -18.02 4.50 -3.10
C TYR A 106 -17.19 3.21 -3.15
N ARG A 107 -16.71 2.69 -2.00
CA ARG A 107 -15.98 1.43 -1.97
C ARG A 107 -16.94 0.25 -2.05
N SER A 108 -16.54 -0.79 -2.80
CA SER A 108 -17.25 -2.06 -2.79
C SER A 108 -17.07 -2.75 -1.44
N ARG A 109 -18.18 -2.94 -0.71
CA ARG A 109 -18.25 -3.65 0.58
C ARG A 109 -18.88 -5.03 0.38
N LEU A 110 -18.63 -5.96 1.32
CA LEU A 110 -19.31 -7.25 1.37
C LEU A 110 -20.75 -7.03 1.78
N SER A 111 -20.97 -6.33 2.89
CA SER A 111 -22.29 -5.90 3.35
C SER A 111 -22.66 -4.58 2.68
N LEU A 112 -23.82 -4.57 2.04
CA LEU A 112 -24.39 -3.39 1.36
C LEU A 112 -25.63 -2.92 2.14
N SER A 113 -25.55 -1.76 2.81
CA SER A 113 -26.65 -1.17 3.54
C SER A 113 -26.65 0.35 3.30
N ALA A 114 -27.73 0.87 2.76
CA ALA A 114 -27.90 2.31 2.58
C ALA A 114 -28.13 3.02 3.92
N LEU A 115 -28.73 2.32 4.90
CA LEU A 115 -28.97 2.87 6.23
C LEU A 115 -27.68 3.03 7.03
N ASP A 116 -26.73 2.08 6.92
CA ASP A 116 -25.43 2.17 7.61
C ASP A 116 -24.55 3.29 7.01
N GLU A 117 -24.79 3.63 5.73
CA GLU A 117 -24.10 4.72 5.05
C GLU A 117 -24.72 6.10 5.34
N PHE A 118 -25.99 6.14 5.80
CA PHE A 118 -26.78 7.35 5.95
C PHE A 118 -26.16 8.40 6.88
N PRO A 119 -25.66 8.08 8.10
CA PRO A 119 -25.05 9.09 8.97
C PRO A 119 -23.82 9.75 8.35
N ALA A 120 -22.99 8.95 7.69
CA ALA A 120 -21.80 9.44 7.01
C ALA A 120 -22.14 10.28 5.77
N LEU A 121 -23.19 9.92 5.05
CA LEU A 121 -23.71 10.68 3.92
C LEU A 121 -24.27 12.03 4.39
N ALA A 122 -25.08 12.03 5.45
CA ALA A 122 -25.67 13.23 6.02
C ALA A 122 -24.60 14.23 6.51
N ALA A 123 -23.59 13.74 7.24
CA ALA A 123 -22.49 14.58 7.72
C ALA A 123 -21.72 15.24 6.56
N ARG A 124 -21.43 14.48 5.49
CA ARG A 124 -20.71 15.03 4.33
C ARG A 124 -21.58 15.94 3.47
N ALA A 125 -22.86 15.67 3.38
CA ALA A 125 -23.80 16.55 2.72
C ALA A 125 -23.89 17.91 3.44
N ALA A 126 -23.93 17.90 4.76
CA ALA A 126 -23.89 19.13 5.56
C ALA A 126 -22.59 19.93 5.33
N VAL A 127 -21.43 19.26 5.35
CA VAL A 127 -20.14 19.92 5.07
C VAL A 127 -20.08 20.47 3.65
N ALA A 128 -20.54 19.70 2.64
CA ALA A 128 -20.58 20.14 1.24
C ALA A 128 -21.51 21.34 1.06
N THR A 129 -22.65 21.36 1.76
CA THR A 129 -23.60 22.48 1.74
C THR A 129 -23.00 23.72 2.38
N ALA A 130 -22.36 23.59 3.55
CA ALA A 130 -21.66 24.71 4.20
C ALA A 130 -20.56 25.27 3.28
N PHE A 131 -19.78 24.41 2.63
CA PHE A 131 -18.77 24.84 1.67
C PHE A 131 -19.39 25.58 0.48
N ALA A 132 -20.46 25.05 -0.10
CA ALA A 132 -21.14 25.69 -1.25
C ALA A 132 -21.68 27.06 -0.88
N VAL A 133 -22.27 27.23 0.31
CA VAL A 133 -22.73 28.50 0.83
C VAL A 133 -21.58 29.49 1.01
N THR A 134 -20.48 29.05 1.58
CA THR A 134 -19.29 29.91 1.77
C THR A 134 -18.73 30.38 0.42
N VAL A 135 -18.65 29.49 -0.58
CA VAL A 135 -18.18 29.85 -1.92
C VAL A 135 -19.15 30.83 -2.59
N ASP A 136 -20.45 30.59 -2.48
CA ASP A 136 -21.47 31.48 -3.02
C ASP A 136 -21.36 32.89 -2.39
N ALA A 137 -21.26 32.97 -1.09
CA ALA A 137 -21.06 34.23 -0.35
C ALA A 137 -19.78 34.97 -0.76
N CYS A 138 -18.67 34.23 -0.96
CA CYS A 138 -17.41 34.80 -1.45
C CYS A 138 -17.52 35.37 -2.87
N LEU A 139 -18.25 34.67 -3.74
CA LEU A 139 -18.41 35.09 -5.14
C LEU A 139 -19.38 36.25 -5.32
N THR A 140 -20.42 36.31 -4.50
CA THR A 140 -21.49 37.33 -4.61
C THR A 140 -21.27 38.55 -3.72
N GLY A 141 -20.38 38.48 -2.73
CA GLY A 141 -20.13 39.52 -1.74
C GLY A 141 -21.24 39.69 -0.68
N HIS A 142 -22.28 38.85 -0.70
CA HIS A 142 -23.42 38.91 0.19
C HIS A 142 -23.22 38.02 1.43
N TRP A 143 -22.39 38.48 2.38
CA TRP A 143 -22.09 37.71 3.60
C TRP A 143 -23.22 37.74 4.63
N THR A 144 -24.06 38.80 4.62
CA THR A 144 -25.13 39.03 5.62
C THR A 144 -26.46 38.40 5.23
N ASP A 145 -26.72 38.31 3.95
CA ASP A 145 -27.94 37.68 3.42
C ASP A 145 -27.63 36.31 2.92
N LEU A 146 -27.40 35.31 3.67
CA LEU A 146 -27.13 33.91 3.27
C LEU A 146 -27.45 33.60 1.77
N GLY A 147 -27.08 34.54 0.90
CA GLY A 147 -27.21 34.56 -0.54
C GLY A 147 -28.62 34.29 -1.06
N ALA A 148 -28.73 33.92 -2.30
CA ALA A 148 -29.96 33.41 -2.93
C ALA A 148 -30.51 32.14 -2.23
N MET A 149 -29.75 31.50 -1.33
CA MET A 149 -30.11 30.32 -0.57
C MET A 149 -30.38 30.67 0.92
N GLY A 150 -31.59 31.16 1.24
CA GLY A 150 -31.99 31.32 2.65
C GLY A 150 -31.94 29.99 3.44
N PRO A 151 -31.85 30.05 4.78
CA PRO A 151 -31.67 28.88 5.66
C PRO A 151 -32.77 27.82 5.46
N LEU A 152 -34.01 28.24 5.21
CA LEU A 152 -35.13 27.32 4.90
C LEU A 152 -34.94 26.54 3.62
N ARG A 153 -34.29 27.11 2.60
CA ARG A 153 -33.98 26.43 1.34
C ARG A 153 -32.86 25.43 1.50
N LEU A 154 -31.82 25.79 2.24
CA LEU A 154 -30.72 24.84 2.56
C LEU A 154 -31.26 23.66 3.32
N LEU A 155 -32.14 23.90 4.30
CA LEU A 155 -32.80 22.85 5.05
C LEU A 155 -33.68 21.98 4.13
N SER A 156 -34.53 22.57 3.27
CA SER A 156 -35.39 21.85 2.33
C SER A 156 -34.56 21.06 1.30
N LEU A 157 -33.43 21.61 0.83
CA LEU A 157 -32.51 20.93 -0.06
C LEU A 157 -31.92 19.67 0.63
N LEU A 158 -31.43 19.79 1.86
CA LEU A 158 -30.91 18.66 2.62
C LEU A 158 -31.97 17.61 2.93
N LEU A 159 -33.16 18.07 3.38
CA LEU A 159 -34.30 17.19 3.71
C LEU A 159 -34.82 16.41 2.50
N LEU A 160 -34.68 16.95 1.31
CA LEU A 160 -35.07 16.25 0.06
C LEU A 160 -33.91 15.40 -0.52
N MET A 161 -32.69 15.95 -0.55
CA MET A 161 -31.52 15.30 -1.13
C MET A 161 -31.15 14.01 -0.39
N LEU A 162 -31.15 14.02 0.97
CA LEU A 162 -30.73 12.87 1.75
C LEU A 162 -31.61 11.63 1.55
N PRO A 163 -32.97 11.72 1.62
CA PRO A 163 -33.83 10.57 1.30
C PRO A 163 -33.67 10.11 -0.16
N LEU A 164 -33.58 11.04 -1.12
CA LEU A 164 -33.38 10.68 -2.53
C LEU A 164 -32.04 9.93 -2.72
N ALA A 165 -30.96 10.41 -2.12
CA ALA A 165 -29.67 9.73 -2.16
C ALA A 165 -29.74 8.35 -1.49
N ALA A 166 -30.39 8.23 -0.33
CA ALA A 166 -30.57 6.96 0.38
C ALA A 166 -31.40 5.96 -0.46
N LEU A 167 -32.49 6.40 -1.09
CA LEU A 167 -33.30 5.58 -1.98
C LEU A 167 -32.54 5.16 -3.24
N GLY A 168 -31.82 6.08 -3.86
CA GLY A 168 -30.96 5.80 -5.01
C GLY A 168 -29.89 4.76 -4.68
N ARG A 169 -29.23 4.91 -3.52
CA ARG A 169 -28.25 3.93 -3.01
C ARG A 169 -28.89 2.59 -2.70
N ALA A 170 -30.04 2.56 -2.03
CA ALA A 170 -30.79 1.33 -1.74
C ALA A 170 -31.13 0.57 -3.03
N TYR A 171 -31.53 1.29 -4.09
CA TYR A 171 -31.81 0.72 -5.40
C TYR A 171 -30.54 0.15 -6.05
N VAL A 172 -29.44 0.90 -6.05
CA VAL A 172 -28.13 0.42 -6.56
C VAL A 172 -27.66 -0.81 -5.79
N HIS A 173 -27.81 -0.82 -4.46
CA HIS A 173 -27.48 -1.98 -3.61
C HIS A 173 -28.38 -3.18 -3.93
N HIS A 174 -29.66 -2.97 -4.16
CA HIS A 174 -30.60 -4.03 -4.57
C HIS A 174 -30.17 -4.66 -5.91
N LEU A 175 -29.88 -3.84 -6.92
CA LEU A 175 -29.39 -4.33 -8.21
C LEU A 175 -28.05 -5.08 -8.08
N THR A 176 -27.16 -4.56 -7.24
CA THR A 176 -25.86 -5.20 -6.98
C THR A 176 -26.02 -6.56 -6.31
N ARG A 177 -26.90 -6.69 -5.30
CA ARG A 177 -27.22 -7.99 -4.67
C ARG A 177 -27.81 -8.97 -5.67
N ARG A 178 -28.72 -8.51 -6.56
CA ARG A 178 -29.27 -9.34 -7.63
C ARG A 178 -28.19 -9.83 -8.60
N ALA A 179 -27.27 -8.96 -8.99
CA ALA A 179 -26.14 -9.32 -9.86
C ALA A 179 -25.18 -10.30 -9.17
N ARG A 180 -24.88 -10.11 -7.88
CA ARG A 180 -24.05 -10.99 -7.06
C ARG A 180 -24.66 -12.40 -6.93
N ARG A 181 -25.97 -12.52 -6.69
CA ARG A 181 -26.67 -13.81 -6.65
C ARG A 181 -26.59 -14.57 -7.97
N ARG A 182 -26.70 -13.85 -9.10
CA ARG A 182 -26.66 -14.46 -10.46
C ARG A 182 -25.26 -14.93 -10.87
N ARG A 183 -24.20 -14.24 -10.42
CA ARG A 183 -22.81 -14.50 -10.81
C ARG A 183 -21.90 -14.39 -9.59
N PRO A 184 -21.97 -15.36 -8.68
CA PRO A 184 -21.11 -15.36 -7.48
C PRO A 184 -19.66 -15.59 -7.87
N SER A 185 -18.76 -14.90 -7.20
CA SER A 185 -17.31 -15.02 -7.38
C SER A 185 -16.79 -16.19 -6.54
N PRO A 186 -15.89 -17.03 -7.09
CA PRO A 186 -15.28 -18.10 -6.31
C PRO A 186 -14.40 -17.53 -5.20
N VAL A 187 -14.55 -18.07 -3.98
CA VAL A 187 -13.77 -17.72 -2.80
C VAL A 187 -13.11 -18.95 -2.20
N LEU A 188 -11.87 -18.81 -1.78
CA LEU A 188 -11.08 -19.83 -1.10
C LEU A 188 -10.97 -19.48 0.38
N ILE A 189 -11.13 -20.45 1.26
CA ILE A 189 -11.03 -20.27 2.70
C ILE A 189 -9.70 -20.87 3.17
N LEU A 190 -8.89 -20.07 3.87
CA LEU A 190 -7.69 -20.53 4.54
C LEU A 190 -8.04 -20.88 5.99
N GLY A 191 -7.90 -22.15 6.33
CA GLY A 191 -8.30 -22.75 7.59
C GLY A 191 -9.64 -23.50 7.48
N ALA A 192 -9.61 -24.82 7.77
CA ALA A 192 -10.75 -25.73 7.78
C ALA A 192 -11.35 -25.92 9.19
N GLY A 193 -10.89 -25.14 10.17
CA GLY A 193 -11.39 -25.16 11.54
C GLY A 193 -12.85 -24.71 11.64
N GLU A 194 -13.39 -24.72 12.86
CA GLU A 194 -14.81 -24.43 13.13
C GLU A 194 -15.28 -23.10 12.52
N LEU A 195 -14.48 -22.02 12.64
CA LEU A 195 -14.80 -20.72 12.05
C LEU A 195 -14.84 -20.80 10.51
N GLY A 196 -13.88 -21.49 9.88
CA GLY A 196 -13.86 -21.68 8.43
C GLY A 196 -15.10 -22.40 7.92
N GLN A 197 -15.50 -23.47 8.60
CA GLN A 197 -16.71 -24.24 8.29
C GLN A 197 -17.99 -23.41 8.47
N ARG A 198 -18.07 -22.64 9.56
CA ARG A 198 -19.20 -21.74 9.82
C ARG A 198 -19.33 -20.66 8.74
N ILE A 199 -18.23 -20.05 8.34
CA ILE A 199 -18.21 -19.05 7.26
C ILE A 199 -18.60 -19.66 5.92
N ALA A 200 -18.14 -20.86 5.61
CA ALA A 200 -18.57 -21.58 4.41
C ALA A 200 -20.08 -21.82 4.39
N GLY A 201 -20.65 -22.23 5.51
CA GLY A 201 -22.10 -22.38 5.69
C GLY A 201 -22.85 -21.06 5.46
N VAL A 202 -22.38 -19.96 6.06
CA VAL A 202 -22.96 -18.62 5.85
C VAL A 202 -22.94 -18.21 4.38
N LEU A 203 -21.80 -18.39 3.70
CA LEU A 203 -21.67 -18.01 2.29
C LEU A 203 -22.55 -18.84 1.37
N THR A 204 -22.76 -20.12 1.69
CA THR A 204 -23.66 -21.01 0.95
C THR A 204 -25.12 -20.65 1.18
N ALA A 205 -25.50 -20.34 2.42
CA ALA A 205 -26.87 -19.95 2.78
C ALA A 205 -27.22 -18.52 2.33
N ARG A 206 -26.24 -17.65 2.07
CA ARG A 206 -26.42 -16.22 1.80
C ARG A 206 -25.76 -15.79 0.48
N PRO A 207 -26.35 -16.12 -0.67
CA PRO A 207 -25.79 -15.82 -2.00
C PRO A 207 -25.73 -14.31 -2.32
N GLU A 208 -26.39 -13.45 -1.53
CA GLU A 208 -26.34 -11.99 -1.65
C GLU A 208 -24.95 -11.37 -1.43
N TYR A 209 -24.05 -12.06 -0.70
CA TYR A 209 -22.66 -11.64 -0.59
C TYR A 209 -21.90 -11.78 -1.91
N GLY A 210 -22.43 -12.60 -2.84
CA GLY A 210 -21.84 -12.82 -4.14
C GLY A 210 -20.54 -13.62 -4.10
N LEU A 211 -20.34 -14.42 -3.07
CA LEU A 211 -19.18 -15.26 -2.86
C LEU A 211 -19.64 -16.73 -2.84
N ARG A 212 -18.96 -17.57 -3.63
CA ARG A 212 -19.19 -19.02 -3.66
C ARG A 212 -17.93 -19.72 -3.16
N PRO A 213 -17.95 -20.35 -2.00
CA PRO A 213 -16.80 -21.08 -1.49
C PRO A 213 -16.49 -22.28 -2.40
N VAL A 214 -15.20 -22.50 -2.70
CA VAL A 214 -14.73 -23.58 -3.55
C VAL A 214 -14.04 -24.71 -2.78
N GLY A 215 -13.62 -24.44 -1.55
CA GLY A 215 -12.95 -25.36 -0.65
C GLY A 215 -12.08 -24.68 0.36
N TYR A 216 -11.39 -25.50 1.15
CA TYR A 216 -10.47 -25.05 2.18
C TYR A 216 -9.02 -25.32 1.75
N LEU A 217 -8.08 -24.50 2.23
CA LEU A 217 -6.67 -24.88 2.33
C LEU A 217 -6.29 -24.94 3.80
N ASP A 218 -5.86 -26.12 4.23
CA ASP A 218 -5.37 -26.37 5.58
C ASP A 218 -4.32 -27.48 5.53
N ALA A 219 -3.26 -27.34 6.30
CA ALA A 219 -2.21 -28.34 6.41
C ALA A 219 -2.58 -29.46 7.39
N ASP A 220 -3.37 -29.11 8.41
CA ASP A 220 -3.85 -30.05 9.44
C ASP A 220 -5.35 -29.80 9.67
N PRO A 221 -6.19 -30.27 8.76
CA PRO A 221 -7.62 -30.03 8.85
C PRO A 221 -8.21 -30.75 10.07
N VAL A 222 -8.85 -29.99 10.95
CA VAL A 222 -9.73 -30.58 11.97
C VAL A 222 -10.74 -31.47 11.25
N LEU A 223 -11.01 -32.67 11.79
CA LEU A 223 -11.87 -33.68 11.19
C LEU A 223 -13.16 -33.02 10.64
N LEU A 224 -13.21 -32.92 9.33
CA LEU A 224 -14.44 -32.50 8.66
C LEU A 224 -15.47 -33.60 8.81
N PRO A 225 -16.74 -33.28 9.13
CA PRO A 225 -17.78 -34.30 9.15
C PRO A 225 -17.84 -35.05 7.81
N PRO A 226 -17.94 -36.36 7.78
CA PRO A 226 -18.09 -37.10 6.54
C PRO A 226 -19.26 -36.54 5.73
N GLY A 227 -19.01 -36.15 4.49
CA GLY A 227 -20.01 -35.47 3.64
C GLY A 227 -20.15 -33.96 3.85
N GLY A 228 -19.18 -33.31 4.48
CA GLY A 228 -19.15 -31.85 4.62
C GLY A 228 -19.29 -31.12 3.28
N PRO A 229 -19.86 -29.90 3.25
CA PRO A 229 -20.28 -29.21 2.02
C PRO A 229 -19.12 -28.81 1.09
N LEU A 230 -17.88 -28.83 1.56
CA LEU A 230 -16.71 -28.37 0.81
C LEU A 230 -15.48 -29.25 1.06
N PRO A 231 -14.67 -29.50 0.02
CA PRO A 231 -13.45 -30.30 0.15
C PRO A 231 -12.28 -29.47 0.71
N VAL A 232 -11.33 -30.15 1.40
CA VAL A 232 -9.99 -29.63 1.62
C VAL A 232 -9.20 -29.89 0.35
N LEU A 233 -8.67 -28.83 -0.26
CA LEU A 233 -7.97 -28.86 -1.56
C LEU A 233 -6.47 -29.11 -1.40
N GLY A 234 -5.97 -29.18 -0.17
CA GLY A 234 -4.59 -29.38 0.20
C GLY A 234 -4.07 -28.35 1.18
N GLY A 235 -2.77 -28.38 1.45
CA GLY A 235 -2.09 -27.39 2.28
C GLY A 235 -1.80 -26.09 1.50
N ARG A 236 -1.07 -25.18 2.15
CA ARG A 236 -0.79 -23.85 1.62
C ARG A 236 0.12 -23.84 0.40
N GLU A 237 0.91 -24.88 0.21
CA GLU A 237 1.84 -25.06 -0.91
C GLU A 237 1.14 -25.13 -2.27
N VAL A 238 -0.11 -25.63 -2.30
CA VAL A 238 -0.91 -25.70 -3.54
C VAL A 238 -1.71 -24.42 -3.83
N LEU A 239 -1.62 -23.38 -3.00
CA LEU A 239 -2.39 -22.14 -3.12
C LEU A 239 -2.38 -21.59 -4.54
N GLY A 240 -1.21 -21.38 -5.12
CA GLY A 240 -1.09 -20.81 -6.48
C GLY A 240 -1.75 -21.66 -7.56
N ARG A 241 -1.75 -22.99 -7.39
CA ARG A 241 -2.41 -23.94 -8.30
C ARG A 241 -3.93 -23.85 -8.16
N VAL A 242 -4.43 -23.83 -6.94
CA VAL A 242 -5.86 -23.72 -6.62
C VAL A 242 -6.44 -22.41 -7.11
N LEU A 243 -5.76 -21.28 -6.84
CA LEU A 243 -6.20 -19.96 -7.31
C LEU A 243 -6.38 -19.92 -8.83
N ARG A 244 -5.49 -20.53 -9.58
CA ARG A 244 -5.58 -20.62 -11.06
C ARG A 244 -6.66 -21.59 -11.52
N ARG A 245 -6.70 -22.82 -10.95
CA ARG A 245 -7.62 -23.87 -11.35
C ARG A 245 -9.09 -23.49 -11.16
N TYR A 246 -9.41 -22.88 -10.03
CA TYR A 246 -10.76 -22.48 -9.67
C TYR A 246 -11.07 -21.00 -9.99
N ARG A 247 -10.12 -20.30 -10.61
CA ARG A 247 -10.23 -18.85 -10.93
C ARG A 247 -10.62 -18.02 -9.71
N VAL A 248 -10.04 -18.34 -8.56
CA VAL A 248 -10.34 -17.68 -7.28
C VAL A 248 -9.91 -16.22 -7.31
N HIS A 249 -10.78 -15.35 -6.81
CA HIS A 249 -10.55 -13.91 -6.74
C HIS A 249 -10.59 -13.36 -5.31
N HIS A 250 -11.13 -14.15 -4.41
CA HIS A 250 -11.35 -13.80 -3.03
C HIS A 250 -10.75 -14.88 -2.15
N VAL A 251 -10.01 -14.46 -1.13
CA VAL A 251 -9.42 -15.36 -0.14
C VAL A 251 -9.86 -14.87 1.24
N LEU A 252 -10.44 -15.76 2.02
CA LEU A 252 -10.84 -15.51 3.41
C LEU A 252 -9.91 -16.31 4.31
N ALA A 253 -9.15 -15.64 5.17
CA ALA A 253 -8.37 -16.30 6.22
C ALA A 253 -9.14 -16.24 7.53
N THR A 254 -9.30 -17.40 8.18
CA THR A 254 -10.03 -17.49 9.45
C THR A 254 -9.07 -17.51 10.62
N GLY A 255 -9.42 -16.85 11.72
CA GLY A 255 -8.63 -16.75 12.94
C GLY A 255 -8.26 -18.14 13.51
N GLY A 256 -7.08 -18.24 14.13
CA GLY A 256 -6.42 -19.51 14.46
C GLY A 256 -5.36 -19.87 13.42
N ALA A 257 -5.65 -19.67 12.14
CA ALA A 257 -4.68 -19.73 11.06
C ALA A 257 -3.94 -18.36 10.87
N ALA A 258 -4.42 -17.28 11.49
CA ALA A 258 -3.84 -15.92 11.31
C ALA A 258 -2.57 -15.69 12.13
N ASP A 259 -2.36 -16.44 13.20
CA ASP A 259 -1.17 -16.33 14.07
C ASP A 259 0.03 -17.12 13.51
N ASP A 260 -0.14 -17.80 12.39
CA ASP A 260 0.89 -18.60 11.76
C ASP A 260 1.55 -17.81 10.62
N ALA A 261 2.89 -17.68 10.68
CA ALA A 261 3.70 -16.99 9.68
C ALA A 261 3.42 -17.50 8.25
N ASP A 262 3.12 -18.80 8.11
CA ASP A 262 2.79 -19.41 6.83
C ASP A 262 1.44 -18.94 6.27
N THR A 263 0.44 -18.71 7.13
CA THR A 263 -0.84 -18.14 6.70
C THR A 263 -0.68 -16.71 6.23
N LEU A 264 0.09 -15.91 6.95
CA LEU A 264 0.40 -14.55 6.54
C LEU A 264 1.14 -14.51 5.19
N ALA A 265 2.10 -15.42 4.99
CA ALA A 265 2.79 -15.60 3.71
C ALA A 265 1.82 -16.01 2.58
N ALA A 266 0.89 -16.93 2.85
CA ALA A 266 -0.14 -17.35 1.91
C ALA A 266 -1.09 -16.19 1.55
N MET A 267 -1.53 -15.40 2.53
CA MET A 267 -2.36 -14.21 2.32
C MET A 267 -1.64 -13.17 1.46
N ARG A 268 -0.38 -12.87 1.75
CA ARG A 268 0.46 -11.98 0.94
C ARG A 268 0.67 -12.51 -0.47
N HIS A 269 0.86 -13.83 -0.61
CA HIS A 269 0.99 -14.46 -1.91
C HIS A 269 -0.31 -14.34 -2.73
N ALA A 270 -1.47 -14.60 -2.14
CA ALA A 270 -2.77 -14.40 -2.78
C ALA A 270 -2.98 -12.93 -3.21
N ALA A 271 -2.63 -11.98 -2.34
CA ALA A 271 -2.70 -10.55 -2.65
C ALA A 271 -1.78 -10.16 -3.82
N ARG A 272 -0.57 -10.73 -3.90
CA ARG A 272 0.35 -10.55 -5.04
C ARG A 272 -0.25 -11.04 -6.35
N LEU A 273 -0.98 -12.16 -6.32
CA LEU A 273 -1.70 -12.70 -7.48
C LEU A 273 -2.96 -11.91 -7.84
N GLY A 274 -3.26 -10.83 -7.10
CA GLY A 274 -4.38 -9.93 -7.38
C GLY A 274 -5.71 -10.36 -6.79
N CYS A 275 -5.71 -11.33 -5.87
CA CYS A 275 -6.87 -11.70 -5.09
C CYS A 275 -7.22 -10.61 -4.06
N GLN A 276 -8.49 -10.48 -3.74
CA GLN A 276 -8.94 -9.72 -2.56
C GLN A 276 -8.84 -10.65 -1.35
N VAL A 277 -8.11 -10.21 -0.33
CA VAL A 277 -7.89 -11.02 0.87
C VAL A 277 -8.60 -10.36 2.04
N TRP A 278 -9.35 -11.15 2.80
CA TRP A 278 -9.97 -10.75 4.05
C TRP A 278 -9.46 -11.65 5.17
N LEU A 279 -9.23 -11.05 6.32
CA LEU A 279 -8.97 -11.72 7.57
C LEU A 279 -10.21 -11.63 8.45
N LEU A 280 -10.67 -12.77 8.93
CA LEU A 280 -11.69 -12.87 9.96
C LEU A 280 -10.98 -13.18 11.29
N PRO A 281 -10.90 -12.20 12.22
CA PRO A 281 -10.28 -12.43 13.52
C PRO A 281 -11.03 -13.53 14.28
N GLY A 282 -10.30 -14.39 14.97
CA GLY A 282 -10.89 -15.45 15.80
C GLY A 282 -11.51 -14.96 17.11
N LEU A 283 -11.40 -13.67 17.39
CA LEU A 283 -11.94 -13.05 18.61
C LEU A 283 -13.46 -12.90 18.48
N ARG A 284 -14.17 -13.86 19.06
CA ARG A 284 -15.64 -13.94 18.99
C ARG A 284 -16.35 -12.94 19.91
N GLU A 285 -15.63 -12.29 20.83
CA GLU A 285 -16.20 -11.49 21.91
C GLU A 285 -16.12 -9.97 21.68
N PHE A 286 -15.43 -9.52 20.63
CA PHE A 286 -15.33 -8.11 20.31
C PHE A 286 -16.14 -7.76 19.05
N ASP A 287 -17.39 -7.35 19.26
CA ASP A 287 -18.28 -6.87 18.18
C ASP A 287 -17.82 -5.51 17.58
N SER A 288 -16.91 -4.81 18.23
CA SER A 288 -16.47 -3.49 17.81
C SER A 288 -15.00 -3.44 17.44
N VAL A 289 -14.64 -3.96 16.28
CA VAL A 289 -13.44 -3.42 15.61
C VAL A 289 -13.80 -2.02 15.14
N GLN A 290 -13.49 -1.00 15.94
CA GLN A 290 -13.65 0.40 15.56
C GLN A 290 -12.86 0.66 14.29
N GLY A 291 -13.55 0.89 13.20
CA GLY A 291 -13.00 1.16 11.89
C GLY A 291 -13.98 0.72 10.81
N THR A 292 -13.77 1.16 9.60
CA THR A 292 -14.56 0.85 8.40
C THR A 292 -14.50 -0.64 8.04
N GLY A 293 -14.70 -1.53 9.01
CA GLY A 293 -14.70 -2.97 8.84
C GLY A 293 -15.93 -3.41 8.04
N ASP A 294 -15.68 -4.24 7.04
CA ASP A 294 -16.73 -5.01 6.39
C ASP A 294 -17.17 -6.12 7.36
N HIS A 295 -18.40 -6.59 7.28
CA HIS A 295 -18.86 -7.72 8.07
C HIS A 295 -19.54 -8.77 7.19
N LEU A 296 -19.43 -10.01 7.60
CA LEU A 296 -20.03 -11.14 6.94
C LEU A 296 -20.92 -11.84 7.96
N TRP A 297 -22.21 -11.54 7.94
CA TRP A 297 -23.19 -12.09 8.89
C TRP A 297 -22.79 -11.91 10.37
N GLY A 298 -22.39 -10.70 10.76
CA GLY A 298 -21.95 -10.40 12.12
C GLY A 298 -20.46 -10.68 12.39
N PHE A 299 -19.76 -11.42 11.52
CA PHE A 299 -18.33 -11.63 11.68
C PHE A 299 -17.56 -10.44 11.09
N PRO A 300 -16.73 -9.74 11.88
CA PRO A 300 -15.91 -8.64 11.37
C PRO A 300 -14.91 -9.17 10.35
N CYS A 301 -14.80 -8.47 9.22
CA CYS A 301 -13.89 -8.81 8.13
C CYS A 301 -12.91 -7.68 7.91
N LEU A 302 -11.63 -7.91 8.22
CA LEU A 302 -10.56 -6.98 7.92
C LEU A 302 -10.07 -7.21 6.49
N ARG A 303 -10.29 -6.22 5.63
CA ARG A 303 -9.79 -6.31 4.26
C ARG A 303 -8.31 -5.96 4.23
N LEU A 304 -7.49 -6.94 3.88
CA LEU A 304 -6.09 -6.68 3.58
C LEU A 304 -5.99 -5.98 2.23
N GLY A 305 -5.43 -4.79 2.24
CA GLY A 305 -5.28 -3.99 1.04
C GLY A 305 -4.39 -4.72 0.03
N ALA A 306 -4.86 -4.95 -1.21
CA ALA A 306 -3.91 -5.09 -2.30
C ALA A 306 -3.02 -3.84 -2.28
N PRO A 307 -1.68 -3.98 -2.47
CA PRO A 307 -0.79 -2.83 -2.45
C PRO A 307 -1.41 -1.69 -3.27
N ALA A 308 -1.62 -0.54 -2.65
CA ALA A 308 -2.32 0.59 -3.26
C ALA A 308 -1.63 1.04 -4.57
N MET A 309 -0.38 0.64 -4.75
CA MET A 309 0.44 0.88 -5.94
C MET A 309 0.00 0.16 -7.21
N ARG A 310 -0.89 -0.85 -7.13
CA ARG A 310 -1.50 -1.47 -8.33
C ARG A 310 -2.76 -0.75 -8.80
N ARG A 311 -3.15 0.36 -8.16
CA ARG A 311 -4.31 1.19 -8.51
C ARG A 311 -3.86 2.43 -9.29
N HIS A 312 -4.86 3.21 -9.76
CA HIS A 312 -4.66 4.51 -10.42
C HIS A 312 -3.78 5.49 -9.60
N GLY A 313 -3.72 5.31 -8.27
CA GLY A 313 -2.82 6.07 -7.38
C GLY A 313 -1.34 5.95 -7.72
N TRP A 314 -0.90 4.83 -8.35
CA TRP A 314 0.48 4.70 -8.79
C TRP A 314 0.86 5.70 -9.88
N ALA A 315 -0.02 5.96 -10.85
CA ALA A 315 0.24 6.95 -11.89
C ALA A 315 0.38 8.36 -11.30
N VAL A 316 -0.48 8.69 -10.33
CA VAL A 316 -0.42 9.97 -9.61
C VAL A 316 0.88 10.08 -8.80
N LYS A 317 1.25 9.02 -8.04
CA LYS A 317 2.55 8.98 -7.34
C LYS A 317 3.71 9.17 -8.30
N ARG A 318 3.71 8.46 -9.42
CA ARG A 318 4.78 8.55 -10.41
C ARG A 318 4.87 9.95 -11.03
N GLY A 319 3.73 10.59 -11.33
CA GLY A 319 3.67 11.97 -11.78
C GLY A 319 4.27 12.93 -10.75
N PHE A 320 3.93 12.75 -9.47
CA PHE A 320 4.50 13.52 -8.37
C PHE A 320 6.02 13.29 -8.23
N ASP A 321 6.49 12.04 -8.26
CA ASP A 321 7.92 11.71 -8.20
C ASP A 321 8.72 12.39 -9.34
N ILE A 322 8.19 12.35 -10.57
CA ILE A 322 8.83 13.00 -11.73
C ILE A 322 8.86 14.52 -11.55
N ALA A 323 7.74 15.14 -11.21
CA ALA A 323 7.66 16.58 -11.05
C ALA A 323 8.57 17.08 -9.93
N ALA A 324 8.53 16.43 -8.76
CA ALA A 324 9.33 16.83 -7.61
C ALA A 324 10.83 16.54 -7.81
N ALA A 325 11.21 15.40 -8.42
CA ALA A 325 12.61 15.10 -8.72
C ALA A 325 13.16 16.02 -9.82
N GLY A 326 12.38 16.31 -10.86
CA GLY A 326 12.78 17.22 -11.94
C GLY A 326 12.98 18.66 -11.44
N LEU A 327 12.00 19.18 -10.67
CA LEU A 327 12.11 20.49 -10.05
C LEU A 327 13.25 20.53 -9.04
N GLY A 328 13.41 19.50 -8.23
CA GLY A 328 14.52 19.37 -7.27
C GLY A 328 15.87 19.43 -7.98
N LEU A 329 16.08 18.61 -9.02
CA LEU A 329 17.33 18.64 -9.81
C LEU A 329 17.61 20.02 -10.43
N LEU A 330 16.58 20.69 -10.94
CA LEU A 330 16.72 22.04 -11.51
C LEU A 330 17.17 23.04 -10.44
N LEU A 331 16.47 23.07 -9.29
CA LEU A 331 16.75 24.04 -8.22
C LEU A 331 18.10 23.81 -7.54
N ILE A 332 18.50 22.55 -7.33
CA ILE A 332 19.75 22.21 -6.66
C ILE A 332 20.92 22.01 -7.63
N SER A 333 20.73 22.24 -8.95
CA SER A 333 21.79 22.05 -9.96
C SER A 333 23.09 22.85 -9.67
N PRO A 334 23.06 24.11 -9.16
CA PRO A 334 24.28 24.79 -8.78
C PRO A 334 25.01 24.11 -7.61
N LEU A 335 24.27 23.62 -6.63
CA LEU A 335 24.82 22.86 -5.51
C LEU A 335 25.41 21.53 -5.97
N LEU A 336 24.74 20.82 -6.88
CA LEU A 336 25.27 19.58 -7.47
C LEU A 336 26.58 19.84 -8.22
N ALA A 337 26.68 20.93 -8.97
CA ALA A 337 27.91 21.34 -9.65
C ALA A 337 29.03 21.64 -8.66
N ALA A 338 28.76 22.39 -7.60
CA ALA A 338 29.74 22.68 -6.55
C ALA A 338 30.22 21.38 -5.84
N CYS A 339 29.31 20.48 -5.48
CA CYS A 339 29.66 19.17 -4.90
C CYS A 339 30.52 18.35 -5.91
N ALA A 340 30.15 18.34 -7.17
CA ALA A 340 30.90 17.64 -8.22
C ALA A 340 32.33 18.16 -8.36
N LEU A 341 32.54 19.49 -8.36
CA LEU A 341 33.84 20.11 -8.37
C LEU A 341 34.68 19.77 -7.13
N ALA A 342 34.08 19.86 -5.94
CA ALA A 342 34.75 19.52 -4.69
C ALA A 342 35.20 18.04 -4.67
N VAL A 343 34.33 17.11 -5.07
CA VAL A 343 34.71 15.70 -5.23
C VAL A 343 35.81 15.49 -6.24
N ARG A 344 35.76 16.20 -7.38
CA ARG A 344 36.81 16.10 -8.42
C ARG A 344 38.16 16.57 -7.92
N TRP A 345 38.21 17.65 -7.14
CA TRP A 345 39.46 18.16 -6.57
C TRP A 345 40.04 17.19 -5.54
N GLU A 346 39.21 16.64 -4.63
CA GLU A 346 39.72 15.74 -3.58
C GLU A 346 40.08 14.35 -4.11
N THR A 347 39.21 13.77 -4.97
CA THR A 347 39.33 12.36 -5.36
C THR A 347 39.75 12.14 -6.83
N GLY A 348 39.95 13.23 -7.63
CA GLY A 348 40.33 13.15 -9.04
C GLY A 348 39.16 12.73 -9.97
N PRO A 349 39.44 12.28 -11.21
CA PRO A 349 38.44 12.04 -12.24
C PRO A 349 37.43 10.92 -11.81
N GLY A 350 36.17 11.07 -12.27
CA GLY A 350 35.06 10.18 -11.93
C GLY A 350 34.34 10.64 -10.65
N VAL A 351 33.44 11.61 -10.78
CA VAL A 351 32.73 12.27 -9.68
C VAL A 351 31.62 11.37 -9.08
N LEU A 352 31.01 10.55 -9.92
CA LEU A 352 29.89 9.68 -9.51
C LEU A 352 30.38 8.26 -9.17
N PHE A 353 29.93 7.77 -8.06
CA PHE A 353 29.99 6.37 -7.66
C PHE A 353 28.74 5.64 -8.15
N ARG A 354 28.92 4.48 -8.76
CA ARG A 354 27.86 3.62 -9.29
C ARG A 354 27.87 2.31 -8.56
N GLN A 355 26.69 1.88 -8.09
CA GLN A 355 26.56 0.62 -7.34
C GLN A 355 25.26 -0.09 -7.71
N GLN A 356 25.35 -1.40 -7.90
CA GLN A 356 24.19 -2.24 -8.15
C GLN A 356 23.33 -2.35 -6.88
N ARG A 357 22.02 -2.13 -7.05
CA ARG A 357 21.02 -2.19 -5.99
C ARG A 357 19.78 -2.93 -6.48
N THR A 358 19.06 -3.55 -5.54
CA THR A 358 17.81 -4.25 -5.82
C THR A 358 16.64 -3.31 -5.64
N GLY A 359 15.78 -3.23 -6.64
CA GLY A 359 14.57 -2.40 -6.68
C GLY A 359 13.29 -3.21 -6.83
N LEU A 360 12.34 -2.65 -7.57
CA LEU A 360 11.01 -3.22 -7.81
C LEU A 360 11.10 -4.65 -8.38
N ASP A 361 10.30 -5.56 -7.80
CA ASP A 361 10.22 -6.98 -8.19
C ASP A 361 11.59 -7.72 -8.20
N GLY A 362 12.55 -7.24 -7.38
CA GLY A 362 13.88 -7.83 -7.30
C GLY A 362 14.81 -7.45 -8.46
N ARG A 363 14.42 -6.54 -9.35
CA ARG A 363 15.25 -6.09 -10.47
C ARG A 363 16.43 -5.29 -9.97
N VAL A 364 17.59 -5.55 -10.55
CA VAL A 364 18.82 -4.82 -10.23
C VAL A 364 18.90 -3.54 -11.07
N PHE A 365 19.26 -2.43 -10.43
CA PHE A 365 19.48 -1.14 -11.09
C PHE A 365 20.77 -0.50 -10.58
N THR A 366 21.32 0.45 -11.35
CA THR A 366 22.53 1.20 -10.98
C THR A 366 22.14 2.45 -10.20
N LEU A 367 22.45 2.47 -8.91
CA LEU A 367 22.28 3.62 -8.03
C LEU A 367 23.43 4.60 -8.21
N LEU A 368 23.12 5.90 -8.25
CA LEU A 368 24.08 7.00 -8.41
C LEU A 368 24.28 7.75 -7.10
N LYS A 369 25.53 7.97 -6.71
CA LYS A 369 25.94 8.82 -5.58
C LYS A 369 27.17 9.66 -5.95
N PHE A 370 27.43 10.73 -5.21
CA PHE A 370 28.76 11.31 -5.26
C PHE A 370 29.80 10.36 -4.66
N ARG A 371 30.96 10.32 -5.27
CA ARG A 371 32.05 9.45 -4.82
C ARG A 371 32.74 10.06 -3.60
N THR A 372 32.48 9.49 -2.43
CA THR A 372 33.08 9.87 -1.15
C THR A 372 34.22 8.94 -0.72
N LEU A 373 34.33 7.79 -1.37
CA LEU A 373 35.35 6.77 -1.11
C LEU A 373 35.62 6.00 -2.40
N ARG A 374 36.88 5.61 -2.64
CA ARG A 374 37.24 4.62 -3.66
C ARG A 374 37.35 3.25 -3.01
N PRO A 375 36.47 2.29 -3.34
CA PRO A 375 36.65 0.90 -2.91
C PRO A 375 37.92 0.33 -3.55
N SER A 376 38.57 -0.61 -2.87
CA SER A 376 39.78 -1.29 -3.40
C SER A 376 39.45 -2.16 -4.62
N ASN A 377 38.25 -2.75 -4.62
CA ASN A 377 37.72 -3.55 -5.71
C ASN A 377 36.19 -3.59 -5.68
N GLU A 378 35.57 -4.15 -6.74
CA GLU A 378 34.13 -4.28 -6.83
C GLU A 378 33.53 -5.19 -5.76
N HIS A 379 34.28 -6.24 -5.37
CA HIS A 379 33.86 -7.18 -4.32
C HIS A 379 33.72 -6.48 -2.97
N GLU A 380 34.68 -5.65 -2.56
CA GLU A 380 34.57 -4.83 -1.35
C GLU A 380 33.32 -3.94 -1.41
N SER A 381 33.10 -3.27 -2.54
CA SER A 381 31.91 -2.44 -2.74
C SER A 381 30.60 -3.22 -2.62
N ALA A 382 30.58 -4.47 -3.03
CA ALA A 382 29.38 -5.32 -3.00
C ALA A 382 29.10 -5.91 -1.62
N THR A 383 30.12 -6.29 -0.84
CA THR A 383 30.00 -7.16 0.35
C THR A 383 30.28 -6.47 1.68
N ARG A 384 31.10 -5.41 1.73
CA ARG A 384 31.41 -4.73 2.98
C ARG A 384 30.22 -3.91 3.49
N TRP A 385 29.63 -4.32 4.62
CA TRP A 385 28.41 -3.71 5.13
C TRP A 385 28.60 -2.26 5.58
N ASN A 386 29.54 -2.01 6.51
CA ASN A 386 29.77 -0.69 7.10
C ASN A 386 31.07 -0.08 6.62
N ILE A 387 31.01 1.15 6.09
CA ILE A 387 32.14 1.95 5.63
C ILE A 387 32.11 3.36 6.28
N ALA A 388 31.35 3.55 7.36
CA ALA A 388 31.14 4.87 7.95
C ALA A 388 32.44 5.46 8.54
N GLN A 389 33.32 4.61 9.07
CA GLN A 389 34.59 5.00 9.72
C GLN A 389 35.81 4.65 8.88
N ASP A 390 35.68 4.54 7.57
CA ASP A 390 36.81 4.21 6.70
C ASP A 390 37.80 5.38 6.63
N HIS A 391 39.06 5.13 7.04
CA HIS A 391 40.12 6.12 7.08
C HIS A 391 40.50 6.68 5.70
N ARG A 392 40.14 5.99 4.61
CA ARG A 392 40.38 6.44 3.23
C ARG A 392 39.44 7.57 2.80
N MET A 393 38.48 7.97 3.65
CA MET A 393 37.52 9.01 3.35
C MET A 393 38.10 10.39 3.64
N GLY A 394 38.20 11.22 2.61
CA GLY A 394 38.69 12.59 2.70
C GLY A 394 37.70 13.54 3.38
N THR A 395 38.11 14.81 3.53
CA THR A 395 37.31 15.83 4.24
C THR A 395 36.01 16.17 3.51
N VAL A 396 36.05 16.33 2.18
CA VAL A 396 34.85 16.57 1.35
C VAL A 396 33.90 15.37 1.45
N GLY A 397 34.45 14.15 1.37
CA GLY A 397 33.66 12.94 1.50
C GLY A 397 32.92 12.83 2.83
N LYS A 398 33.59 13.16 3.94
CA LYS A 398 32.99 13.21 5.29
C LYS A 398 31.88 14.25 5.37
N PHE A 399 32.12 15.46 4.85
CA PHE A 399 31.12 16.53 4.83
C PHE A 399 29.88 16.14 4.02
N LEU A 400 30.06 15.64 2.79
CA LEU A 400 28.95 15.24 1.93
C LEU A 400 28.08 14.15 2.59
N ARG A 401 28.67 13.17 3.25
CA ARG A 401 27.93 12.13 3.97
C ARG A 401 27.20 12.65 5.20
N LYS A 402 27.87 13.50 6.00
CA LYS A 402 27.25 14.12 7.18
C LYS A 402 26.01 14.94 6.80
N ALA A 403 26.08 15.66 5.68
CA ALA A 403 24.98 16.45 5.15
C ALA A 403 24.02 15.64 4.24
N SER A 404 24.26 14.33 4.01
CA SER A 404 23.52 13.49 3.06
C SER A 404 23.50 14.03 1.61
N LEU A 405 24.42 14.93 1.27
CA LEU A 405 24.54 15.50 -0.07
C LEU A 405 25.08 14.49 -1.09
N ASP A 406 25.78 13.45 -0.62
CA ASP A 406 26.27 12.36 -1.46
C ASP A 406 25.14 11.57 -2.12
N GLU A 407 23.92 11.59 -1.56
CA GLU A 407 22.76 10.88 -2.08
C GLU A 407 21.93 11.68 -3.11
N LEU A 408 22.18 13.00 -3.28
CA LEU A 408 21.42 13.86 -4.19
C LEU A 408 21.38 13.37 -5.66
N PRO A 409 22.47 12.77 -6.24
CA PRO A 409 22.41 12.23 -7.60
C PRO A 409 21.36 11.14 -7.80
N GLN A 410 20.82 10.51 -6.72
CA GLN A 410 19.74 9.54 -6.80
C GLN A 410 18.42 10.17 -7.30
N LEU A 411 18.23 11.49 -7.23
CA LEU A 411 17.10 12.16 -7.86
C LEU A 411 17.03 11.86 -9.37
N TRP A 412 18.17 11.63 -10.03
CA TRP A 412 18.20 11.16 -11.41
C TRP A 412 17.64 9.73 -11.55
N ASN A 413 17.93 8.84 -10.60
CA ASN A 413 17.34 7.52 -10.58
C ASN A 413 15.80 7.58 -10.38
N VAL A 414 15.33 8.55 -9.57
CA VAL A 414 13.89 8.80 -9.40
C VAL A 414 13.29 9.30 -10.72
N LEU A 415 13.91 10.28 -11.37
CA LEU A 415 13.42 10.83 -12.62
C LEU A 415 13.36 9.76 -13.72
N ARG A 416 14.39 8.90 -13.81
CA ARG A 416 14.45 7.79 -14.77
C ARG A 416 13.44 6.68 -14.49
N GLY A 417 13.03 6.48 -13.23
CA GLY A 417 12.05 5.49 -12.84
C GLY A 417 12.62 4.24 -12.17
N ASP A 418 13.91 4.19 -11.91
CA ASP A 418 14.53 3.12 -11.14
C ASP A 418 14.13 3.17 -9.67
N MET A 419 13.85 4.38 -9.18
CA MET A 419 13.50 4.69 -7.80
C MET A 419 12.27 5.58 -7.71
N SER A 420 11.79 5.76 -6.50
CA SER A 420 10.78 6.74 -6.07
C SER A 420 11.41 7.70 -5.04
N LEU A 421 10.78 8.85 -4.81
CA LEU A 421 11.17 9.72 -3.69
C LEU A 421 10.98 9.03 -2.35
N VAL A 422 9.84 8.36 -2.17
CA VAL A 422 9.50 7.64 -0.94
C VAL A 422 9.29 6.16 -1.22
N GLY A 423 9.98 5.31 -0.47
CA GLY A 423 9.91 3.85 -0.59
C GLY A 423 10.93 3.15 0.31
N PRO A 424 10.98 1.81 0.30
CA PRO A 424 12.02 1.04 0.98
C PRO A 424 13.43 1.41 0.50
N ARG A 425 14.37 1.54 1.42
CA ARG A 425 15.77 1.84 1.04
C ARG A 425 16.35 0.70 0.19
N PRO A 426 16.98 1.00 -0.98
CA PRO A 426 17.54 -0.03 -1.85
C PRO A 426 18.76 -0.69 -1.22
N GLU A 427 18.79 -2.03 -1.23
CA GLU A 427 19.92 -2.81 -0.73
C GLU A 427 20.70 -3.49 -1.84
N ARG A 428 21.96 -3.84 -1.55
CA ARG A 428 22.84 -4.54 -2.49
C ARG A 428 22.37 -5.98 -2.68
N PRO A 429 22.44 -6.56 -3.89
CA PRO A 429 21.94 -7.91 -4.18
C PRO A 429 22.49 -8.99 -3.23
N TYR A 430 23.75 -8.89 -2.83
CA TYR A 430 24.37 -9.80 -1.87
C TYR A 430 23.62 -9.83 -0.52
N PHE A 431 23.29 -8.67 0.04
CA PHE A 431 22.56 -8.60 1.30
C PHE A 431 21.09 -8.96 1.17
N VAL A 432 20.47 -8.63 0.03
CA VAL A 432 19.08 -9.05 -0.24
C VAL A 432 18.96 -10.56 -0.20
N MET A 433 19.93 -11.28 -0.77
CA MET A 433 19.96 -12.73 -0.75
C MET A 433 20.16 -13.27 0.67
N ARG A 434 21.13 -12.75 1.42
CA ARG A 434 21.39 -13.18 2.81
C ARG A 434 20.23 -12.90 3.75
N PHE A 435 19.69 -11.68 3.71
CA PHE A 435 18.56 -11.29 4.55
C PHE A 435 17.28 -12.01 4.17
N GLY A 436 17.07 -12.31 2.89
CA GLY A 436 15.93 -13.10 2.42
C GLY A 436 15.95 -14.56 2.87
N GLN A 437 17.15 -15.12 3.14
CA GLN A 437 17.30 -16.44 3.75
C GLN A 437 17.02 -16.41 5.27
N ALA A 438 17.51 -15.38 5.97
CA ALA A 438 17.33 -15.23 7.41
C ALA A 438 15.92 -14.76 7.80
N TYR A 439 15.32 -13.91 6.98
CA TYR A 439 14.02 -13.27 7.23
C TYR A 439 13.10 -13.43 6.03
N PRO A 440 12.19 -14.41 6.00
CA PRO A 440 11.34 -14.69 4.83
C PRO A 440 10.52 -13.48 4.36
N GLU A 441 10.11 -12.60 5.30
CA GLU A 441 9.34 -11.38 5.02
C GLU A 441 10.16 -10.25 4.40
N TYR A 442 11.49 -10.36 4.43
CA TYR A 442 12.39 -9.33 3.91
C TYR A 442 12.21 -9.12 2.40
N VAL A 443 11.92 -10.17 1.65
CA VAL A 443 11.75 -10.11 0.19
C VAL A 443 10.52 -9.28 -0.20
N ASP A 444 9.51 -9.22 0.66
CA ASP A 444 8.25 -8.51 0.40
C ASP A 444 8.41 -6.99 0.29
N ARG A 445 9.51 -6.42 0.77
CA ARG A 445 9.84 -5.00 0.63
C ARG A 445 10.10 -4.56 -0.83
N HIS A 446 10.38 -5.50 -1.72
CA HIS A 446 10.64 -5.24 -3.14
C HIS A 446 9.36 -5.22 -4.00
N ARG A 447 8.16 -5.27 -3.38
CA ARG A 447 6.86 -5.15 -4.08
C ARG A 447 6.61 -3.76 -4.67
N VAL A 448 7.42 -2.79 -4.31
CA VAL A 448 7.35 -1.38 -4.74
C VAL A 448 8.74 -0.88 -5.11
N PRO A 449 8.86 0.21 -5.88
CA PRO A 449 10.16 0.81 -6.14
C PRO A 449 10.86 1.25 -4.86
N SER A 450 12.16 1.10 -4.83
CA SER A 450 13.00 1.61 -3.74
C SER A 450 12.93 3.13 -3.66
N GLY A 451 13.02 3.69 -2.44
CA GLY A 451 12.93 5.12 -2.17
C GLY A 451 14.26 5.77 -1.85
N LEU A 452 14.36 7.07 -2.13
CA LEU A 452 15.43 7.94 -1.61
C LEU A 452 15.29 8.09 -0.09
N THR A 453 14.06 8.27 0.38
CA THR A 453 13.67 8.18 1.80
C THR A 453 12.56 7.17 2.00
N GLY A 454 12.26 6.80 3.25
CA GLY A 454 11.24 5.82 3.56
C GLY A 454 10.83 5.80 5.02
N LEU A 455 9.73 5.08 5.32
CA LEU A 455 9.17 5.03 6.67
C LEU A 455 10.18 4.50 7.69
N ALA A 456 10.91 3.43 7.37
CA ALA A 456 11.96 2.89 8.24
C ALA A 456 13.05 3.94 8.51
N GLN A 457 13.49 4.66 7.47
CA GLN A 457 14.53 5.67 7.58
C GLN A 457 14.16 6.85 8.49
N VAL A 458 12.92 7.37 8.37
CA VAL A 458 12.43 8.49 9.20
C VAL A 458 12.02 8.06 10.60
N SER A 459 11.98 6.74 10.85
CA SER A 459 11.74 6.15 12.18
C SER A 459 13.03 5.72 12.88
N GLY A 460 14.20 6.21 12.42
CA GLY A 460 15.50 5.94 13.06
C GLY A 460 16.12 4.59 12.68
N LEU A 461 15.48 3.78 11.82
CA LEU A 461 16.01 2.47 11.44
C LEU A 461 17.01 2.59 10.28
N ARG A 462 18.22 3.08 10.60
CA ARG A 462 19.35 3.29 9.67
C ARG A 462 20.61 2.58 10.21
N GLY A 463 21.60 2.35 9.33
CA GLY A 463 22.91 1.80 9.73
C GLY A 463 22.81 0.38 10.28
N ASP A 464 23.26 0.12 11.49
CA ASP A 464 23.34 -1.21 12.12
C ASP A 464 22.10 -1.55 12.99
N THR A 465 20.92 -1.04 12.61
CA THR A 465 19.68 -1.37 13.30
C THR A 465 19.08 -2.70 12.78
N SER A 466 18.12 -3.25 13.53
CA SER A 466 17.44 -4.51 13.21
C SER A 466 16.94 -4.57 11.77
N ILE A 467 17.34 -5.59 11.03
CA ILE A 467 16.91 -5.85 9.65
C ILE A 467 15.44 -6.26 9.61
N GLU A 468 15.00 -7.01 10.60
CA GLU A 468 13.60 -7.43 10.75
C GLU A 468 12.68 -6.21 10.94
N ASP A 469 13.05 -5.30 11.85
CA ASP A 469 12.27 -4.06 12.06
C ASP A 469 12.21 -3.21 10.80
N ARG A 470 13.32 -3.07 10.06
CA ARG A 470 13.31 -2.37 8.78
C ARG A 470 12.34 -3.01 7.80
N ALA A 471 12.38 -4.34 7.65
CA ALA A 471 11.48 -5.06 6.77
C ALA A 471 10.02 -4.87 7.20
N ARG A 472 9.74 -4.90 8.52
CA ARG A 472 8.40 -4.66 9.08
C ARG A 472 7.88 -3.26 8.77
N PHE A 473 8.70 -2.21 8.98
CA PHE A 473 8.31 -0.83 8.67
C PHE A 473 8.15 -0.59 7.17
N ASP A 474 9.03 -1.16 6.34
CA ASP A 474 8.91 -1.08 4.89
C ASP A 474 7.64 -1.78 4.38
N ASN A 475 7.31 -2.97 4.90
CA ASN A 475 6.09 -3.68 4.57
C ASN A 475 4.84 -2.92 5.06
N ARG A 476 4.88 -2.32 6.26
CA ARG A 476 3.82 -1.43 6.76
C ARG A 476 3.57 -0.24 5.83
N TYR A 477 4.65 0.39 5.34
CA TYR A 477 4.55 1.47 4.35
C TYR A 477 3.85 0.99 3.07
N ILE A 478 4.25 -0.16 2.55
CA ILE A 478 3.71 -0.73 1.31
C ILE A 478 2.22 -1.06 1.43
N GLU A 479 1.82 -1.63 2.55
CA GLU A 479 0.46 -2.08 2.81
C GLU A 479 -0.50 -0.92 3.08
N GLY A 480 -0.04 0.10 3.81
CA GLY A 480 -0.81 1.28 4.18
C GLY A 480 -0.56 2.52 3.32
N TRP A 481 0.04 2.37 2.15
CA TRP A 481 0.45 3.52 1.33
C TRP A 481 -0.70 4.46 0.94
N THR A 482 -0.44 5.75 1.12
CA THR A 482 -1.26 6.87 0.64
C THR A 482 -0.34 8.02 0.23
N LEU A 483 -0.78 8.92 -0.66
CA LEU A 483 -0.03 10.15 -0.99
C LEU A 483 0.24 11.01 0.25
N TRP A 484 -0.70 11.03 1.21
CA TRP A 484 -0.52 11.74 2.48
C TRP A 484 0.59 11.13 3.33
N GLN A 485 0.77 9.81 3.28
CA GLN A 485 1.88 9.15 3.96
C GLN A 485 3.21 9.53 3.33
N ASP A 486 3.30 9.62 2.00
CA ASP A 486 4.48 10.13 1.32
C ASP A 486 4.80 11.56 1.74
N ALA A 487 3.81 12.46 1.75
CA ALA A 487 3.98 13.83 2.20
C ALA A 487 4.51 13.90 3.65
N LYS A 488 3.94 13.10 4.57
CA LYS A 488 4.43 13.02 5.96
C LYS A 488 5.87 12.55 6.05
N ILE A 489 6.26 11.55 5.26
CA ILE A 489 7.63 11.02 5.25
C ILE A 489 8.59 12.07 4.70
N LEU A 490 8.23 12.77 3.62
CA LEU A 490 9.05 13.85 3.05
C LEU A 490 9.25 15.00 4.05
N LEU A 491 8.19 15.44 4.75
CA LEU A 491 8.28 16.47 5.78
C LEU A 491 9.19 16.04 6.93
N ARG A 492 9.06 14.79 7.40
CA ARG A 492 9.97 14.24 8.44
C ARG A 492 11.40 14.15 7.94
N THR A 493 11.61 13.78 6.69
CA THR A 493 12.95 13.74 6.08
C THR A 493 13.58 15.13 6.08
N ALA A 494 12.83 16.16 5.65
CA ALA A 494 13.29 17.55 5.68
C ALA A 494 13.66 18.00 7.10
N ALA A 495 12.82 17.67 8.09
CA ALA A 495 13.11 17.99 9.49
C ALA A 495 14.38 17.32 10.01
N LEU A 496 14.65 16.05 9.63
CA LEU A 496 15.86 15.32 10.00
C LEU A 496 17.12 15.87 9.33
N VAL A 497 17.00 16.42 8.11
CA VAL A 497 18.14 17.06 7.43
C VAL A 497 18.49 18.40 8.08
N VAL A 498 17.47 19.17 8.51
CA VAL A 498 17.68 20.49 9.18
C VAL A 498 18.14 20.32 10.62
N ARG A 499 17.71 19.27 11.31
CA ARG A 499 18.13 18.93 12.66
C ARG A 499 18.82 17.56 12.64
N PRO A 500 20.09 17.49 12.31
CA PRO A 500 20.85 16.24 12.40
C PRO A 500 21.17 15.97 13.87
N ASP A 501 20.15 15.78 14.71
CA ASP A 501 20.33 15.39 16.09
C ASP A 501 20.70 13.92 16.14
N GLY A 502 21.77 13.71 16.84
CA GLY A 502 22.46 12.50 17.11
C GLY A 502 21.56 11.31 17.47
N SER A 503 21.83 10.27 16.81
CA SER A 503 21.72 8.91 17.28
C SER A 503 23.08 8.28 17.21
#